data_f082f799b5596e8c2fda978180b69737
#
_entry.id   f082f799b5596e8c2fda978180b69737
#
_cell.length_a   1.000
_cell.length_b   1.000
_cell.length_c   1.000
_cell.angle_alpha   90.00
_cell.angle_beta   90.00
_cell.angle_gamma   90.00
#
_symmetry.space_group_name_H-M   'P 1'
#
loop_
_entity.id
_entity.type
_entity.pdbx_description
1 polymer ?
#
loop_
_entity_poly.entity_id
_entity_poly.type
_entity_poly.pdbx_seq_one_letter_code
_entity_poly.pdbx_strand_id
1 'polypeptide(L)'
;ESMVIIGGSGTGKSVALKCVLGLVRPDRGEILVDGAPQGRDRDAFLARFGMLFQGGALFDSLTIWQNVAFRLLQGRQRLAKEEARAIAVEKLRRVGLRESVADQFPAELSGGMQKRVGLARAIAAEPEIIFFDEPTTGLDPIMSGVINDLIREIVVEMGATAMTITHDMSSVRAIADKVAMLHAGVVQWTGPIADLEHSGDPYLDQFLNGRAEGPIEAVR
;
A
#
# COMPACT_ATOMS: atom_id res chain seq x y z
N GLU A 1 -4.49 11.50 5.27
CA GLU A 1 -3.39 11.18 6.20
C GLU A 1 -2.69 9.90 5.77
N SER A 2 -1.36 9.86 5.87
CA SER A 2 -0.54 8.68 5.53
C SER A 2 0.16 8.13 6.78
N MET A 3 -0.23 6.91 7.20
CA MET A 3 0.40 6.15 8.27
C MET A 3 1.37 5.14 7.66
N VAL A 4 2.63 5.13 8.11
CA VAL A 4 3.60 4.11 7.70
C VAL A 4 3.91 3.17 8.85
N ILE A 5 3.80 1.87 8.61
CA ILE A 5 4.13 0.82 9.58
C ILE A 5 5.50 0.24 9.23
N ILE A 6 6.45 0.38 10.14
CA ILE A 6 7.81 -0.17 10.03
C ILE A 6 8.02 -1.32 11.03
N GLY A 7 9.11 -2.05 10.85
CA GLY A 7 9.51 -3.13 11.75
C GLY A 7 10.20 -4.27 11.01
N GLY A 8 10.88 -5.14 11.73
CA GLY A 8 11.61 -6.27 11.18
C GLY A 8 10.72 -7.27 10.43
N SER A 9 11.35 -8.21 9.74
CA SER A 9 10.63 -9.33 9.11
C SER A 9 9.95 -10.19 10.19
N GLY A 10 8.74 -10.68 9.90
CA GLY A 10 8.00 -11.56 10.83
C GLY A 10 7.34 -10.86 12.02
N THR A 11 7.41 -9.52 12.15
CA THR A 11 6.80 -8.81 13.30
C THR A 11 5.27 -8.71 13.25
N GLY A 12 4.62 -9.21 12.19
CA GLY A 12 3.16 -9.25 12.10
C GLY A 12 2.53 -8.16 11.22
N LYS A 13 3.30 -7.29 10.55
CA LYS A 13 2.79 -6.18 9.72
C LYS A 13 1.74 -6.63 8.68
N SER A 14 2.10 -7.62 7.86
CA SER A 14 1.18 -8.14 6.83
C SER A 14 0.01 -8.93 7.43
N VAL A 15 0.16 -9.50 8.64
CA VAL A 15 -0.95 -10.14 9.36
C VAL A 15 -1.95 -9.08 9.83
N ALA A 16 -1.47 -7.98 10.41
CA ALA A 16 -2.33 -6.87 10.81
C ALA A 16 -3.13 -6.33 9.62
N LEU A 17 -2.48 -6.12 8.46
CA LEU A 17 -3.14 -5.71 7.23
C LEU A 17 -4.22 -6.72 6.78
N LYS A 18 -3.92 -8.02 6.81
CA LYS A 18 -4.89 -9.07 6.48
C LYS A 18 -6.07 -9.08 7.44
N CYS A 19 -5.85 -8.76 8.73
CA CYS A 19 -6.94 -8.61 9.70
C CYS A 19 -7.83 -7.41 9.36
N VAL A 20 -7.24 -6.25 9.02
CA VAL A 20 -7.99 -5.06 8.60
C VAL A 20 -8.84 -5.34 7.36
N LEU A 21 -8.31 -6.09 6.40
CA LEU A 21 -9.04 -6.49 5.19
C LEU A 21 -10.05 -7.63 5.43
N GLY A 22 -10.14 -8.15 6.67
CA GLY A 22 -11.02 -9.27 7.01
C GLY A 22 -10.64 -10.60 6.34
N LEU A 23 -9.39 -10.73 5.88
CA LEU A 23 -8.85 -11.97 5.33
C LEU A 23 -8.42 -12.95 6.43
N VAL A 24 -8.08 -12.42 7.60
CA VAL A 24 -7.76 -13.16 8.82
C VAL A 24 -8.58 -12.57 9.95
N ARG A 25 -9.23 -13.42 10.74
CA ARG A 25 -9.97 -12.96 11.92
C ARG A 25 -9.01 -12.83 13.09
N PRO A 26 -8.96 -11.66 13.77
CA PRO A 26 -8.19 -11.53 15.00
C PRO A 26 -8.78 -12.39 16.12
N ASP A 27 -7.92 -12.98 16.94
CA ASP A 27 -8.37 -13.81 18.10
C ASP A 27 -9.04 -12.94 19.18
N ARG A 28 -8.61 -11.70 19.32
CA ARG A 28 -9.12 -10.72 20.30
C ARG A 28 -9.06 -9.31 19.73
N GLY A 29 -9.85 -8.43 20.34
CA GLY A 29 -9.92 -7.02 19.92
C GLY A 29 -10.91 -6.82 18.78
N GLU A 30 -10.96 -5.60 18.29
CA GLU A 30 -11.87 -5.18 17.21
C GLU A 30 -11.13 -4.25 16.24
N ILE A 31 -11.65 -4.19 15.02
CA ILE A 31 -11.16 -3.28 13.99
C ILE A 31 -12.31 -2.33 13.66
N LEU A 32 -12.04 -1.05 13.86
CA LEU A 32 -12.99 0.02 13.60
C LEU A 32 -12.55 0.83 12.38
N VAL A 33 -13.47 1.14 11.51
CA VAL A 33 -13.28 2.09 10.41
C VAL A 33 -14.30 3.21 10.61
N ASP A 34 -13.84 4.44 10.77
CA ASP A 34 -14.64 5.61 11.16
C ASP A 34 -15.46 5.38 12.46
N GLY A 35 -14.82 4.69 13.43
CA GLY A 35 -15.43 4.41 14.72
C GLY A 35 -16.51 3.29 14.69
N ALA A 36 -16.75 2.66 13.54
CA ALA A 36 -17.69 1.56 13.39
C ALA A 36 -16.97 0.23 13.12
N PRO A 37 -17.42 -0.89 13.72
CA PRO A 37 -16.86 -2.20 13.40
C PRO A 37 -17.18 -2.58 11.95
N GLN A 38 -16.39 -3.52 11.40
CA GLN A 38 -16.65 -4.06 10.06
C GLN A 38 -18.10 -4.49 9.93
N GLY A 39 -18.83 -3.90 8.97
CA GLY A 39 -20.23 -4.22 8.72
C GLY A 39 -20.43 -5.66 8.22
N ARG A 40 -21.69 -6.13 8.24
CA ARG A 40 -22.05 -7.47 7.72
C ARG A 40 -21.90 -7.56 6.21
N ASP A 41 -22.03 -6.43 5.49
CA ASP A 41 -21.81 -6.36 4.04
C ASP A 41 -20.32 -6.19 3.76
N ARG A 42 -19.66 -7.33 3.54
CA ARG A 42 -18.23 -7.40 3.24
C ARG A 42 -17.89 -6.71 1.91
N ASP A 43 -18.77 -6.81 0.92
CA ASP A 43 -18.51 -6.23 -0.40
C ASP A 43 -18.50 -4.71 -0.32
N ALA A 44 -19.48 -4.13 0.37
CA ALA A 44 -19.53 -2.68 0.64
C ALA A 44 -18.33 -2.23 1.48
N PHE A 45 -17.92 -3.00 2.48
CA PHE A 45 -16.75 -2.70 3.29
C PHE A 45 -15.48 -2.70 2.44
N LEU A 46 -15.21 -3.77 1.69
CA LEU A 46 -14.04 -3.87 0.81
C LEU A 46 -14.10 -2.85 -0.32
N ALA A 47 -15.30 -2.34 -0.65
CA ALA A 47 -15.45 -1.29 -1.65
C ALA A 47 -14.71 0.01 -1.29
N ARG A 48 -14.49 0.26 -0.03
CA ARG A 48 -13.80 1.46 0.48
C ARG A 48 -12.29 1.40 0.35
N PHE A 49 -11.72 0.22 0.06
CA PHE A 49 -10.27 0.01 0.07
C PHE A 49 -9.69 -0.15 -1.33
N GLY A 50 -8.54 0.48 -1.54
CA GLY A 50 -7.60 0.16 -2.61
C GLY A 50 -6.37 -0.55 -2.06
N MET A 51 -5.70 -1.37 -2.86
CA MET A 51 -4.50 -2.06 -2.41
C MET A 51 -3.47 -2.20 -3.52
N LEU A 52 -2.25 -1.77 -3.23
CA LEU A 52 -1.05 -2.13 -3.97
C LEU A 52 -0.33 -3.25 -3.20
N PHE A 53 -0.32 -4.43 -3.79
CA PHE A 53 0.39 -5.59 -3.24
C PHE A 53 1.87 -5.55 -3.57
N GLN A 54 2.67 -6.22 -2.75
CA GLN A 54 4.07 -6.47 -3.04
C GLN A 54 4.24 -7.07 -4.46
N GLY A 55 5.18 -6.53 -5.25
CA GLY A 55 5.39 -6.99 -6.63
C GLY A 55 4.33 -6.54 -7.65
N GLY A 56 3.31 -5.73 -7.23
CA GLY A 56 2.18 -5.34 -8.09
C GLY A 56 1.08 -6.40 -8.15
N ALA A 57 1.39 -7.69 -8.04
CA ALA A 57 0.47 -8.84 -8.08
C ALA A 57 -0.59 -8.71 -9.19
N LEU A 58 -0.14 -8.49 -10.41
CA LEU A 58 -1.01 -8.40 -11.58
C LEU A 58 -1.43 -9.81 -12.03
N PHE A 59 -2.60 -9.89 -12.64
CA PHE A 59 -3.09 -11.12 -13.26
C PHE A 59 -2.43 -11.29 -14.64
N ASP A 60 -1.57 -12.28 -14.80
CA ASP A 60 -0.79 -12.51 -16.03
C ASP A 60 -1.66 -12.81 -17.25
N SER A 61 -2.85 -13.36 -17.04
CA SER A 61 -3.81 -13.68 -18.10
C SER A 61 -4.68 -12.51 -18.56
N LEU A 62 -4.60 -11.37 -17.89
CA LEU A 62 -5.37 -10.17 -18.20
C LEU A 62 -4.46 -9.10 -18.80
N THR A 63 -5.01 -8.33 -19.74
CA THR A 63 -4.34 -7.12 -20.23
C THR A 63 -4.20 -6.08 -19.13
N ILE A 64 -3.36 -5.08 -19.35
CA ILE A 64 -3.09 -4.04 -18.34
C ILE A 64 -4.34 -3.25 -18.00
N TRP A 65 -5.17 -2.83 -18.99
CA TRP A 65 -6.41 -2.15 -18.66
C TRP A 65 -7.39 -3.04 -17.87
N GLN A 66 -7.45 -4.35 -18.18
CA GLN A 66 -8.27 -5.28 -17.43
C GLN A 66 -7.77 -5.50 -15.99
N ASN A 67 -6.45 -5.48 -15.79
CA ASN A 67 -5.86 -5.48 -14.44
C ASN A 67 -6.28 -4.23 -13.66
N VAL A 68 -6.16 -3.05 -14.25
CA VAL A 68 -6.55 -1.78 -13.60
C VAL A 68 -8.04 -1.75 -13.31
N ALA A 69 -8.87 -2.10 -14.30
CA ALA A 69 -10.33 -2.08 -14.19
C ALA A 69 -10.91 -3.31 -13.49
N PHE A 70 -10.08 -4.24 -13.01
CA PHE A 70 -10.54 -5.56 -12.52
C PHE A 70 -11.74 -5.44 -11.59
N ARG A 71 -11.67 -4.54 -10.62
CA ARG A 71 -12.73 -4.34 -9.66
C ARG A 71 -13.99 -3.69 -10.28
N LEU A 72 -13.80 -2.75 -11.21
CA LEU A 72 -14.90 -2.07 -11.91
C LEU A 72 -15.72 -3.03 -12.78
N LEU A 73 -15.11 -4.15 -13.19
CA LEU A 73 -15.74 -5.19 -14.00
C LEU A 73 -16.45 -6.28 -13.19
N GLN A 74 -16.38 -6.21 -11.84
CA GLN A 74 -16.90 -7.24 -10.95
C GLN A 74 -18.07 -6.72 -10.09
N GLY A 75 -18.81 -7.66 -9.50
CA GLY A 75 -19.85 -7.35 -8.52
C GLY A 75 -21.17 -6.85 -9.13
N ARG A 76 -22.03 -6.34 -8.25
CA ARG A 76 -23.40 -5.88 -8.61
C ARG A 76 -23.41 -4.56 -9.36
N GLN A 77 -22.39 -3.72 -9.14
CA GLN A 77 -22.24 -2.38 -9.73
C GLN A 77 -21.19 -2.34 -10.85
N ARG A 78 -21.01 -3.49 -11.53
CA ARG A 78 -20.05 -3.58 -12.62
C ARG A 78 -20.36 -2.59 -13.73
N LEU A 79 -19.32 -1.93 -14.22
CA LEU A 79 -19.40 -1.01 -15.36
C LEU A 79 -19.39 -1.77 -16.71
N ALA A 80 -19.84 -1.10 -17.76
CA ALA A 80 -19.63 -1.56 -19.12
C ALA A 80 -18.12 -1.60 -19.45
N LYS A 81 -17.71 -2.49 -20.36
CA LYS A 81 -16.28 -2.69 -20.68
C LYS A 81 -15.63 -1.42 -21.21
N GLU A 82 -16.33 -0.69 -22.04
CA GLU A 82 -15.87 0.55 -22.66
C GLU A 82 -15.62 1.63 -21.61
N GLU A 83 -16.52 1.77 -20.67
CA GLU A 83 -16.42 2.72 -19.56
C GLU A 83 -15.28 2.32 -18.59
N ALA A 84 -15.21 1.05 -18.21
CA ALA A 84 -14.15 0.54 -17.35
C ALA A 84 -12.77 0.70 -18.01
N ARG A 85 -12.66 0.50 -19.33
CA ARG A 85 -11.42 0.70 -20.09
C ARG A 85 -11.03 2.19 -20.11
N ALA A 86 -11.98 3.09 -20.30
CA ALA A 86 -11.71 4.52 -20.30
C ALA A 86 -11.15 5.00 -18.93
N ILE A 87 -11.75 4.54 -17.83
CA ILE A 87 -11.24 4.80 -16.47
C ILE A 87 -9.84 4.21 -16.30
N ALA A 88 -9.62 2.97 -16.73
CA ALA A 88 -8.31 2.33 -16.62
C ALA A 88 -7.22 3.13 -17.35
N VAL A 89 -7.50 3.60 -18.57
CA VAL A 89 -6.57 4.42 -19.36
C VAL A 89 -6.28 5.76 -18.65
N GLU A 90 -7.29 6.39 -18.09
CA GLU A 90 -7.11 7.62 -17.30
C GLU A 90 -6.17 7.37 -16.09
N LYS A 91 -6.42 6.30 -15.31
CA LYS A 91 -5.59 5.98 -14.15
C LYS A 91 -4.16 5.56 -14.55
N LEU A 92 -3.98 4.89 -15.71
CA LEU A 92 -2.65 4.62 -16.26
C LEU A 92 -1.89 5.91 -16.59
N ARG A 93 -2.54 6.89 -17.21
CA ARG A 93 -1.93 8.21 -17.49
C ARG A 93 -1.55 8.92 -16.19
N ARG A 94 -2.39 8.84 -15.15
CA ARG A 94 -2.13 9.43 -13.83
C ARG A 94 -0.87 8.89 -13.18
N VAL A 95 -0.55 7.61 -13.37
CA VAL A 95 0.70 7.01 -12.86
C VAL A 95 1.86 7.11 -13.86
N GLY A 96 1.75 7.97 -14.88
CA GLY A 96 2.80 8.26 -15.86
C GLY A 96 3.02 7.16 -16.90
N LEU A 97 2.00 6.32 -17.16
CA LEU A 97 2.03 5.32 -18.23
C LEU A 97 1.27 5.80 -19.47
N ARG A 98 1.79 5.45 -20.65
CA ARG A 98 1.13 5.79 -21.92
C ARG A 98 -0.05 4.87 -22.16
N GLU A 99 -1.06 5.36 -22.91
CA GLU A 99 -2.22 4.57 -23.29
C GLU A 99 -1.87 3.29 -24.05
N SER A 100 -0.81 3.31 -24.87
CA SER A 100 -0.35 2.14 -25.63
C SER A 100 0.01 0.92 -24.75
N VAL A 101 0.18 1.12 -23.45
CA VAL A 101 0.44 0.06 -22.47
C VAL A 101 -0.85 -0.72 -22.12
N ALA A 102 -2.01 -0.11 -22.34
CA ALA A 102 -3.30 -0.66 -21.89
C ALA A 102 -3.60 -2.06 -22.42
N ASP A 103 -3.24 -2.34 -23.66
CA ASP A 103 -3.54 -3.62 -24.32
C ASP A 103 -2.39 -4.65 -24.21
N GLN A 104 -1.30 -4.30 -23.55
CA GLN A 104 -0.18 -5.22 -23.23
C GLN A 104 -0.53 -6.15 -22.07
N PHE A 105 0.31 -7.17 -21.87
CA PHE A 105 0.24 -8.07 -20.73
C PHE A 105 1.35 -7.77 -19.72
N PRO A 106 1.20 -8.16 -18.43
CA PRO A 106 2.20 -7.90 -17.40
C PRO A 106 3.62 -8.33 -17.76
N ALA A 107 3.79 -9.45 -18.44
CA ALA A 107 5.10 -9.98 -18.86
C ALA A 107 5.87 -9.05 -19.83
N GLU A 108 5.17 -8.13 -20.51
CA GLU A 108 5.77 -7.18 -21.45
C GLU A 108 6.28 -5.90 -20.75
N LEU A 109 6.03 -5.77 -19.45
CA LEU A 109 6.35 -4.57 -18.68
C LEU A 109 7.58 -4.75 -17.78
N SER A 110 8.36 -3.68 -17.58
CA SER A 110 9.37 -3.64 -16.54
C SER A 110 8.74 -3.70 -15.13
N GLY A 111 9.51 -4.10 -14.12
CA GLY A 111 9.03 -4.15 -12.72
C GLY A 111 8.49 -2.81 -12.22
N GLY A 112 9.14 -1.70 -12.57
CA GLY A 112 8.65 -0.36 -12.23
C GLY A 112 7.32 -0.01 -12.92
N MET A 113 7.11 -0.43 -14.17
CA MET A 113 5.84 -0.27 -14.87
C MET A 113 4.76 -1.14 -14.24
N GLN A 114 5.05 -2.39 -13.87
CA GLN A 114 4.09 -3.27 -13.18
C GLN A 114 3.64 -2.67 -11.83
N LYS A 115 4.55 -2.05 -11.07
CA LYS A 115 4.21 -1.33 -9.83
C LYS A 115 3.27 -0.16 -10.10
N ARG A 116 3.53 0.65 -11.14
CA ARG A 116 2.63 1.74 -11.53
C ARG A 116 1.26 1.24 -11.97
N VAL A 117 1.18 0.12 -12.69
CA VAL A 117 -0.10 -0.53 -13.02
C VAL A 117 -0.83 -0.99 -11.75
N GLY A 118 -0.12 -1.60 -10.80
CA GLY A 118 -0.66 -1.97 -9.49
C GLY A 118 -1.21 -0.76 -8.73
N LEU A 119 -0.51 0.38 -8.80
CA LEU A 119 -0.97 1.65 -8.20
C LEU A 119 -2.22 2.17 -8.92
N ALA A 120 -2.23 2.18 -10.26
CA ALA A 120 -3.42 2.56 -11.04
C ALA A 120 -4.64 1.68 -10.69
N ARG A 121 -4.43 0.36 -10.51
CA ARG A 121 -5.48 -0.58 -10.05
C ARG A 121 -5.97 -0.24 -8.65
N ALA A 122 -5.07 0.10 -7.74
CA ALA A 122 -5.43 0.43 -6.36
C ALA A 122 -6.38 1.63 -6.28
N ILE A 123 -6.23 2.61 -7.19
CA ILE A 123 -7.00 3.86 -7.20
C ILE A 123 -8.16 3.88 -8.22
N ALA A 124 -8.33 2.82 -9.02
CA ALA A 124 -9.30 2.82 -10.12
C ALA A 124 -10.75 3.01 -9.67
N ALA A 125 -11.10 2.51 -8.50
CA ALA A 125 -12.44 2.63 -7.90
C ALA A 125 -12.55 3.82 -6.92
N GLU A 126 -11.61 4.74 -6.92
CA GLU A 126 -11.57 5.93 -6.05
C GLU A 126 -11.80 5.61 -4.56
N PRO A 127 -10.97 4.73 -3.96
CA PRO A 127 -11.15 4.28 -2.59
C PRO A 127 -10.90 5.41 -1.59
N GLU A 128 -11.56 5.31 -0.43
CA GLU A 128 -11.34 6.20 0.71
C GLU A 128 -10.05 5.86 1.48
N ILE A 129 -9.68 4.58 1.47
CA ILE A 129 -8.51 4.06 2.18
C ILE A 129 -7.64 3.26 1.21
N ILE A 130 -6.33 3.50 1.22
CA ILE A 130 -5.40 2.82 0.32
C ILE A 130 -4.31 2.13 1.15
N PHE A 131 -4.09 0.85 0.87
CA PHE A 131 -3.00 0.08 1.45
C PHE A 131 -1.86 -0.10 0.45
N PHE A 132 -0.63 0.12 0.91
CA PHE A 132 0.59 -0.12 0.14
C PHE A 132 1.46 -1.14 0.88
N ASP A 133 1.61 -2.32 0.31
CA ASP A 133 2.46 -3.38 0.87
C ASP A 133 3.79 -3.42 0.12
N GLU A 134 4.84 -2.91 0.75
CA GLU A 134 6.20 -2.85 0.21
C GLU A 134 6.26 -2.22 -1.21
N PRO A 135 5.79 -0.99 -1.40
CA PRO A 135 5.58 -0.40 -2.73
C PRO A 135 6.86 -0.25 -3.55
N THR A 136 8.00 -0.03 -2.91
CA THR A 136 9.29 0.24 -3.56
C THR A 136 10.23 -0.96 -3.60
N THR A 137 9.88 -2.07 -2.95
CA THR A 137 10.75 -3.26 -2.89
C THR A 137 11.06 -3.79 -4.29
N GLY A 138 12.35 -4.04 -4.56
CA GLY A 138 12.85 -4.54 -5.85
C GLY A 138 13.03 -3.48 -6.93
N LEU A 139 12.89 -2.20 -6.58
CA LEU A 139 13.19 -1.07 -7.47
C LEU A 139 14.55 -0.45 -7.12
N ASP A 140 15.18 0.16 -8.11
CA ASP A 140 16.34 1.03 -7.87
C ASP A 140 15.92 2.32 -7.13
N PRO A 141 16.88 3.05 -6.53
CA PRO A 141 16.56 4.25 -5.73
C PRO A 141 15.82 5.35 -6.50
N ILE A 142 16.11 5.53 -7.81
CA ILE A 142 15.45 6.55 -8.63
C ILE A 142 14.00 6.18 -8.86
N MET A 143 13.74 4.93 -9.22
CA MET A 143 12.37 4.44 -9.43
C MET A 143 11.59 4.38 -8.12
N SER A 144 12.24 4.08 -7.00
CA SER A 144 11.63 4.15 -5.66
C SER A 144 11.17 5.57 -5.34
N GLY A 145 11.99 6.58 -5.64
CA GLY A 145 11.61 7.99 -5.51
C GLY A 145 10.36 8.32 -6.32
N VAL A 146 10.33 7.93 -7.59
CA VAL A 146 9.16 8.17 -8.47
C VAL A 146 7.88 7.51 -7.93
N ILE A 147 7.96 6.29 -7.39
CA ILE A 147 6.78 5.63 -6.80
C ILE A 147 6.35 6.34 -5.51
N ASN A 148 7.28 6.78 -4.67
CA ASN A 148 6.97 7.53 -3.46
C ASN A 148 6.28 8.87 -3.77
N ASP A 149 6.78 9.60 -4.75
CA ASP A 149 6.15 10.86 -5.20
C ASP A 149 4.72 10.62 -5.70
N LEU A 150 4.53 9.60 -6.55
CA LEU A 150 3.20 9.22 -7.03
C LEU A 150 2.24 8.85 -5.88
N ILE A 151 2.70 8.07 -4.90
CA ILE A 151 1.91 7.72 -3.71
C ILE A 151 1.51 8.99 -2.97
N ARG A 152 2.46 9.89 -2.71
CA ARG A 152 2.19 11.12 -1.97
C ARG A 152 1.20 12.03 -2.71
N GLU A 153 1.40 12.26 -3.99
CA GLU A 153 0.51 13.03 -4.84
C GLU A 153 -0.92 12.46 -4.84
N ILE A 154 -1.05 11.16 -5.07
CA ILE A 154 -2.34 10.47 -5.13
C ILE A 154 -3.09 10.58 -3.79
N VAL A 155 -2.42 10.31 -2.68
CA VAL A 155 -3.03 10.36 -1.34
C VAL A 155 -3.52 11.77 -1.02
N VAL A 156 -2.72 12.80 -1.34
CA VAL A 156 -3.07 14.20 -1.09
C VAL A 156 -4.24 14.64 -1.98
N GLU A 157 -4.17 14.37 -3.29
CA GLU A 157 -5.20 14.81 -4.24
C GLU A 157 -6.54 14.10 -4.04
N MET A 158 -6.53 12.81 -3.68
CA MET A 158 -7.76 12.07 -3.39
C MET A 158 -8.32 12.38 -2.00
N GLY A 159 -7.55 13.02 -1.12
CA GLY A 159 -7.90 13.17 0.28
C GLY A 159 -8.02 11.84 1.03
N ALA A 160 -7.41 10.78 0.50
CA ALA A 160 -7.53 9.42 1.03
C ALA A 160 -6.73 9.24 2.32
N THR A 161 -7.12 8.25 3.12
CA THR A 161 -6.29 7.73 4.19
C THR A 161 -5.40 6.62 3.63
N ALA A 162 -4.10 6.70 3.88
CA ALA A 162 -3.15 5.69 3.43
C ALA A 162 -2.52 4.95 4.60
N MET A 163 -2.29 3.65 4.40
CA MET A 163 -1.46 2.83 5.29
C MET A 163 -0.42 2.10 4.45
N THR A 164 0.85 2.37 4.72
CA THR A 164 1.98 1.74 4.02
C THR A 164 2.75 0.85 4.95
N ILE A 165 3.06 -0.36 4.51
CA ILE A 165 4.01 -1.25 5.16
C ILE A 165 5.30 -1.18 4.36
N THR A 166 6.42 -0.83 5.02
CA THR A 166 7.74 -0.84 4.39
C THR A 166 8.85 -0.97 5.42
N HIS A 167 10.01 -1.42 4.98
CA HIS A 167 11.26 -1.39 5.73
C HIS A 167 12.26 -0.37 5.12
N ASP A 168 11.89 0.30 4.04
CA ASP A 168 12.71 1.32 3.39
C ASP A 168 12.49 2.70 4.03
N MET A 169 13.51 3.17 4.75
CA MET A 169 13.45 4.46 5.47
C MET A 169 13.38 5.67 4.54
N SER A 170 13.85 5.55 3.30
CA SER A 170 13.69 6.62 2.32
C SER A 170 12.22 6.81 1.94
N SER A 171 11.51 5.72 1.73
CA SER A 171 10.05 5.73 1.52
C SER A 171 9.30 6.27 2.74
N VAL A 172 9.69 5.85 3.97
CA VAL A 172 9.06 6.39 5.20
C VAL A 172 9.11 7.90 5.23
N ARG A 173 10.31 8.49 5.01
CA ARG A 173 10.49 9.95 5.03
C ARG A 173 9.72 10.68 3.92
N ALA A 174 9.54 10.02 2.77
CA ALA A 174 8.88 10.62 1.61
C ALA A 174 7.36 10.68 1.75
N ILE A 175 6.74 9.62 2.32
CA ILE A 175 5.29 9.44 2.25
C ILE A 175 4.55 9.52 3.59
N ALA A 176 5.25 9.42 4.74
CA ALA A 176 4.59 9.38 6.04
C ALA A 176 4.17 10.75 6.56
N ASP A 177 2.97 10.84 7.14
CA ASP A 177 2.59 11.87 8.09
C ASP A 177 2.82 11.35 9.52
N LYS A 178 2.53 10.06 9.75
CA LYS A 178 2.76 9.34 11.00
C LYS A 178 3.45 8.01 10.76
N VAL A 179 4.19 7.55 11.75
CA VAL A 179 4.88 6.26 11.72
C VAL A 179 4.50 5.44 12.94
N ALA A 180 4.34 4.13 12.74
CA ALA A 180 4.21 3.15 13.82
C ALA A 180 5.27 2.07 13.64
N MET A 181 6.05 1.79 14.70
CA MET A 181 7.00 0.68 14.71
C MET A 181 6.37 -0.55 15.35
N LEU A 182 6.35 -1.64 14.61
CA LEU A 182 5.90 -2.94 15.10
C LEU A 182 7.11 -3.82 15.46
N HIS A 183 7.17 -4.24 16.73
CA HIS A 183 8.21 -5.15 17.21
C HIS A 183 7.58 -6.23 18.10
N ALA A 184 7.97 -7.50 17.91
CA ALA A 184 7.48 -8.64 18.70
C ALA A 184 5.94 -8.70 18.87
N GLY A 185 5.20 -8.32 17.81
CA GLY A 185 3.72 -8.35 17.79
C GLY A 185 3.04 -7.19 18.51
N VAL A 186 3.77 -6.19 18.99
CA VAL A 186 3.24 -5.00 19.64
C VAL A 186 3.67 -3.73 18.92
N VAL A 187 2.86 -2.66 19.04
CA VAL A 187 3.25 -1.32 18.58
C VAL A 187 4.22 -0.76 19.62
N GLN A 188 5.52 -0.80 19.30
CA GLN A 188 6.58 -0.34 20.16
C GLN A 188 6.61 1.17 20.28
N TRP A 189 6.41 1.85 19.16
CA TRP A 189 6.39 3.31 19.08
C TRP A 189 5.40 3.77 18.03
N THR A 190 4.81 4.94 18.24
CA THR A 190 4.01 5.64 17.23
C THR A 190 4.10 7.15 17.46
N GLY A 191 4.18 7.91 16.37
CA GLY A 191 4.26 9.36 16.42
C GLY A 191 4.28 10.00 15.04
N PRO A 192 4.25 11.34 14.96
CA PRO A 192 4.42 12.07 13.71
C PRO A 192 5.81 11.82 13.12
N ILE A 193 5.93 11.93 11.79
CA ILE A 193 7.22 11.77 11.10
C ILE A 193 8.30 12.74 11.62
N ALA A 194 7.91 13.92 12.07
CA ALA A 194 8.84 14.92 12.62
C ALA A 194 9.57 14.43 13.88
N ASP A 195 8.96 13.54 14.64
CA ASP A 195 9.53 13.02 15.89
C ASP A 195 10.35 11.73 15.69
N LEU A 196 10.39 11.20 14.46
CA LEU A 196 10.99 9.91 14.15
C LEU A 196 12.46 9.81 14.61
N GLU A 197 13.27 10.81 14.27
CA GLU A 197 14.71 10.83 14.56
C GLU A 197 15.03 11.24 16.02
N HIS A 198 14.03 11.72 16.76
CA HIS A 198 14.18 12.26 18.11
C HIS A 198 13.24 11.59 19.12
N SER A 199 12.75 10.41 18.81
CA SER A 199 11.77 9.68 19.63
C SER A 199 12.25 9.29 21.03
N GLY A 200 13.57 9.13 21.21
CA GLY A 200 14.16 8.59 22.44
C GLY A 200 13.89 7.10 22.66
N ASP A 201 13.18 6.42 21.76
CA ASP A 201 12.92 4.98 21.85
C ASP A 201 14.13 4.18 21.33
N PRO A 202 14.76 3.30 22.16
CA PRO A 202 15.98 2.60 21.78
C PRO A 202 15.76 1.53 20.69
N TYR A 203 14.56 0.97 20.57
CA TYR A 203 14.22 0.02 19.51
C TYR A 203 14.12 0.74 18.16
N LEU A 204 13.44 1.88 18.16
CA LEU A 204 13.31 2.71 16.97
C LEU A 204 14.68 3.26 16.53
N ASP A 205 15.49 3.77 17.46
CA ASP A 205 16.85 4.26 17.16
C ASP A 205 17.72 3.16 16.54
N GLN A 206 17.71 1.96 17.11
CA GLN A 206 18.43 0.81 16.54
C GLN A 206 17.95 0.49 15.13
N PHE A 207 16.64 0.45 14.91
CA PHE A 207 16.05 0.10 13.61
C PHE A 207 16.38 1.13 12.53
N LEU A 208 16.24 2.43 12.85
CA LEU A 208 16.53 3.53 11.91
C LEU A 208 17.99 3.56 11.46
N ASN A 209 18.90 3.26 12.38
CA ASN A 209 20.34 3.32 12.14
C ASN A 209 20.92 1.97 11.67
N GLY A 210 20.11 0.91 11.57
CA GLY A 210 20.57 -0.42 11.16
C GLY A 210 21.66 -1.01 12.06
N ARG A 211 21.67 -0.68 13.37
CA ARG A 211 22.71 -1.14 14.28
C ARG A 211 22.52 -2.62 14.61
N ALA A 212 23.62 -3.38 14.55
CA ALA A 212 23.61 -4.81 14.92
C ALA A 212 23.42 -5.02 16.42
N GLU A 213 23.88 -4.06 17.24
CA GLU A 213 23.79 -4.08 18.70
C GLU A 213 22.64 -3.17 19.17
N GLY A 214 21.84 -3.67 20.12
CA GLY A 214 20.70 -2.95 20.68
C GLY A 214 19.63 -3.90 21.22
N PRO A 215 18.45 -3.35 21.60
CA PRO A 215 17.37 -4.15 22.18
C PRO A 215 16.71 -5.14 21.20
N ILE A 216 16.86 -4.93 19.89
CA ILE A 216 16.40 -5.88 18.87
C ILE A 216 17.50 -6.92 18.66
N GLU A 217 17.24 -8.17 19.06
CA GLU A 217 18.18 -9.27 18.83
C GLU A 217 18.21 -9.63 17.34
N ALA A 218 19.39 -9.60 16.74
CA ALA A 218 19.58 -10.10 15.38
C ALA A 218 19.47 -11.63 15.40
N VAL A 219 18.50 -12.20 14.67
CA VAL A 219 18.39 -13.64 14.45
C VAL A 219 19.61 -14.07 13.63
N ARG A 220 20.48 -14.89 14.24
CA ARG A 220 21.67 -15.46 13.62
C ARG A 220 21.35 -16.77 12.92
#